data_f57cd54b4715b6296a48cef8deb30f82
#
_entry.id   f57cd54b4715b6296a48cef8deb30f82
#
_cell.length_a   1.000
_cell.length_b   1.000
_cell.length_c   1.000
_cell.angle_alpha   90.00
_cell.angle_beta   90.00
_cell.angle_gamma   90.00
#
_symmetry.space_group_name_H-M   'P 1'
#
loop_
_entity.id
_entity.type
_entity.pdbx_description
1 polymer ?
#
loop_
_entity_poly.entity_id
_entity_poly.type
_entity_poly.pdbx_seq_one_letter_code
_entity_poly.pdbx_strand_id
1 'polypeptide(L)'
;MQLKTAYKVARNGIITLALLITIGWLAFVPSAKEPPYQFIAAWGEKGSDPGQFNDPTGIAVAGDEVFVADSRNGRIQVFDFDGHFRRQFGTPGKDSGQLGRPMNLTVHNGELYVAEYFNDRIQVFSLDGAPRRIIGKSGNGPGEFNAPGGVAIAPNGDLLVADFYNQRVQRLKSNGSFVRQWGSTGQIGIWAGEFNYPTNVAVSLDGTFYVADGYNDRIQAFSPNGAFLRKWGGPFAMNIFGPFNGWFATVTCVTIDKIGNVFATDFYNHRIQKFSPDGVFLSSFGTKGSGNGQFQHAIAVAVADDGTVFAADFGNNRVEKWHQVK
;
A
#
# COMPACT_ATOMS: atom_id res chain seq x y z
N MET A 1 -41.86 28.07 -35.72
CA MET A 1 -42.14 26.73 -35.14
C MET A 1 -40.88 25.91 -34.95
N GLN A 2 -39.94 25.86 -35.89
CA GLN A 2 -38.67 25.10 -35.83
C GLN A 2 -37.71 25.51 -34.69
N LEU A 3 -37.54 26.79 -34.39
CA LEU A 3 -36.63 27.25 -33.32
C LEU A 3 -37.06 26.78 -31.90
N LYS A 4 -38.37 26.75 -31.59
CA LYS A 4 -38.88 26.29 -30.30
C LYS A 4 -38.68 24.78 -30.14
N THR A 5 -38.78 23.99 -31.22
CA THR A 5 -38.55 22.56 -31.21
C THR A 5 -37.07 22.25 -31.02
N ALA A 6 -36.17 22.97 -31.73
CA ALA A 6 -34.72 22.82 -31.56
C ALA A 6 -34.28 23.15 -30.14
N TYR A 7 -34.78 24.26 -29.54
CA TYR A 7 -34.50 24.60 -28.15
C TYR A 7 -34.97 23.53 -27.15
N LYS A 8 -36.17 22.95 -27.37
CA LYS A 8 -36.71 21.87 -26.50
C LYS A 8 -35.86 20.59 -26.57
N VAL A 9 -35.39 20.23 -27.76
CA VAL A 9 -34.54 19.06 -27.97
C VAL A 9 -33.18 19.28 -27.30
N ALA A 10 -32.53 20.45 -27.49
CA ALA A 10 -31.24 20.78 -26.85
C ALA A 10 -31.36 20.80 -25.32
N ARG A 11 -32.42 21.42 -24.77
CA ARG A 11 -32.67 21.46 -23.34
C ARG A 11 -32.84 20.06 -22.74
N ASN A 12 -33.63 19.21 -23.39
CA ASN A 12 -33.84 17.83 -22.93
C ASN A 12 -32.55 17.02 -23.02
N GLY A 13 -31.73 17.20 -24.06
CA GLY A 13 -30.42 16.58 -24.17
C GLY A 13 -29.47 16.98 -23.01
N ILE A 14 -29.44 18.27 -22.65
CA ILE A 14 -28.65 18.76 -21.50
C ILE A 14 -29.13 18.16 -20.18
N ILE A 15 -30.45 18.10 -19.96
CA ILE A 15 -31.04 17.50 -18.74
C ILE A 15 -30.69 16.02 -18.66
N THR A 16 -30.82 15.29 -19.77
CA THR A 16 -30.50 13.85 -19.81
C THR A 16 -29.00 13.62 -19.52
N LEU A 17 -28.11 14.42 -20.11
CA LEU A 17 -26.66 14.36 -19.84
C LEU A 17 -26.34 14.66 -18.37
N ALA A 18 -26.95 15.70 -17.80
CA ALA A 18 -26.78 16.03 -16.39
C ALA A 18 -27.25 14.90 -15.46
N LEU A 19 -28.37 14.27 -15.76
CA LEU A 19 -28.88 13.09 -15.02
C LEU A 19 -27.91 11.90 -15.12
N LEU A 20 -27.38 11.61 -16.30
CA LEU A 20 -26.41 10.52 -16.49
C LEU A 20 -25.10 10.79 -15.73
N ILE A 21 -24.60 12.03 -15.75
CA ILE A 21 -23.44 12.44 -14.97
C ILE A 21 -23.71 12.28 -13.47
N THR A 22 -24.88 12.72 -13.00
CA THR A 22 -25.27 12.59 -11.57
C THR A 22 -25.39 11.14 -11.15
N ILE A 23 -26.02 10.29 -11.95
CA ILE A 23 -26.12 8.84 -11.68
C ILE A 23 -24.72 8.20 -11.66
N GLY A 24 -23.88 8.54 -12.65
CA GLY A 24 -22.49 8.07 -12.68
C GLY A 24 -21.71 8.52 -11.45
N TRP A 25 -21.87 9.78 -11.02
CA TRP A 25 -21.26 10.30 -9.79
C TRP A 25 -21.72 9.50 -8.56
N LEU A 26 -23.01 9.34 -8.35
CA LEU A 26 -23.58 8.60 -7.21
C LEU A 26 -23.15 7.13 -7.20
N ALA A 27 -22.94 6.51 -8.36
CA ALA A 27 -22.51 5.13 -8.46
C ALA A 27 -21.02 4.92 -8.20
N PHE A 28 -20.15 5.90 -8.54
CA PHE A 28 -18.70 5.74 -8.52
C PHE A 28 -17.97 6.65 -7.52
N VAL A 29 -18.67 7.58 -6.86
CA VAL A 29 -18.08 8.47 -5.85
C VAL A 29 -18.80 8.28 -4.52
N PRO A 30 -18.39 7.32 -3.69
CA PRO A 30 -19.04 7.02 -2.43
C PRO A 30 -18.82 8.14 -1.40
N SER A 31 -19.77 8.32 -0.50
CA SER A 31 -19.63 9.15 0.70
C SER A 31 -18.95 8.38 1.83
N ALA A 32 -18.33 9.10 2.75
CA ALA A 32 -17.77 8.52 3.97
C ALA A 32 -18.87 7.88 4.84
N LYS A 33 -18.56 6.73 5.43
CA LYS A 33 -19.47 5.94 6.27
C LYS A 33 -19.01 5.85 7.72
N GLU A 34 -17.81 6.32 8.00
CA GLU A 34 -17.19 6.35 9.33
C GLU A 34 -16.71 7.76 9.68
N PRO A 35 -16.52 8.05 10.98
CA PRO A 35 -15.88 9.28 11.41
C PRO A 35 -14.50 9.48 10.76
N PRO A 36 -14.07 10.74 10.57
CA PRO A 36 -12.76 11.04 10.00
C PRO A 36 -11.62 10.63 10.93
N TYR A 37 -10.42 10.53 10.38
CA TYR A 37 -9.18 10.45 11.13
C TYR A 37 -8.68 11.86 11.44
N GLN A 38 -8.12 12.05 12.64
CA GLN A 38 -7.44 13.26 13.04
C GLN A 38 -5.93 13.02 13.13
N PHE A 39 -5.16 14.01 12.74
CA PHE A 39 -3.73 14.07 12.94
C PHE A 39 -3.40 14.18 14.44
N ILE A 40 -2.43 13.40 14.91
CA ILE A 40 -1.98 13.40 16.31
C ILE A 40 -0.58 13.99 16.44
N ALA A 41 0.38 13.47 15.66
CA ALA A 41 1.78 13.85 15.71
C ALA A 41 2.49 13.54 14.40
N ALA A 42 3.67 14.14 14.22
CA ALA A 42 4.62 13.74 13.18
C ALA A 42 6.04 13.83 13.72
N TRP A 43 6.92 13.01 13.17
CA TRP A 43 8.35 13.04 13.48
C TRP A 43 9.18 12.71 12.26
N GLY A 44 10.43 13.16 12.28
CA GLY A 44 11.37 13.02 11.18
C GLY A 44 11.44 14.27 10.30
N GLU A 45 12.58 14.40 9.66
CA GLU A 45 12.92 15.41 8.68
C GLU A 45 13.96 14.82 7.72
N LYS A 46 14.30 15.53 6.66
CA LYS A 46 15.28 15.06 5.69
C LYS A 46 16.67 15.03 6.28
N GLY A 47 17.33 13.85 6.22
CA GLY A 47 18.73 13.70 6.66
C GLY A 47 19.15 12.24 6.81
N SER A 48 20.28 12.04 7.50
CA SER A 48 20.90 10.73 7.76
C SER A 48 21.15 10.42 9.22
N ASP A 49 20.95 11.37 10.13
CA ASP A 49 21.10 11.16 11.57
C ASP A 49 19.97 10.27 12.13
N PRO A 50 20.08 9.71 13.33
CA PRO A 50 18.99 9.02 13.99
C PRO A 50 17.74 9.92 14.10
N GLY A 51 16.59 9.39 13.66
CA GLY A 51 15.34 10.14 13.62
C GLY A 51 15.12 10.97 12.34
N GLN A 52 16.13 11.13 11.49
CA GLN A 52 16.01 11.74 10.16
C GLN A 52 15.81 10.67 9.07
N PHE A 53 15.15 11.01 7.98
CA PHE A 53 14.86 10.11 6.87
C PHE A 53 15.32 10.65 5.52
N ASN A 54 15.56 9.73 4.60
CA ASN A 54 15.75 10.04 3.18
C ASN A 54 14.90 9.08 2.35
N ASP A 55 13.77 9.58 1.86
CA ASP A 55 12.74 8.81 1.17
C ASP A 55 12.24 7.61 2.01
N PRO A 56 11.52 7.80 3.13
CA PRO A 56 10.89 6.71 3.87
C PRO A 56 9.81 6.05 3.00
N THR A 57 9.89 4.71 2.81
CA THR A 57 9.04 3.99 1.84
C THR A 57 8.18 2.90 2.44
N GLY A 58 8.55 2.35 3.59
CA GLY A 58 7.84 1.26 4.24
C GLY A 58 7.66 1.52 5.72
N ILE A 59 6.56 1.00 6.27
CA ILE A 59 6.26 1.12 7.70
C ILE A 59 5.56 -0.15 8.19
N ALA A 60 5.93 -0.62 9.37
CA ALA A 60 5.29 -1.74 10.05
C ALA A 60 5.22 -1.47 11.55
N VAL A 61 4.26 -2.10 12.23
CA VAL A 61 4.08 -2.00 13.68
C VAL A 61 4.19 -3.38 14.30
N ALA A 62 4.86 -3.47 15.44
CA ALA A 62 4.91 -4.66 16.27
C ALA A 62 5.01 -4.29 17.75
N GLY A 63 4.04 -4.76 18.55
CA GLY A 63 3.94 -4.36 19.94
C GLY A 63 3.73 -2.85 20.06
N ASP A 64 4.65 -2.16 20.72
CA ASP A 64 4.70 -0.70 20.89
C ASP A 64 5.76 -0.03 20.00
N GLU A 65 6.21 -0.70 18.94
CA GLU A 65 7.28 -0.23 18.08
C GLU A 65 6.81 0.01 16.64
N VAL A 66 7.33 1.08 16.04
CA VAL A 66 7.14 1.47 14.64
C VAL A 66 8.46 1.29 13.90
N PHE A 67 8.48 0.40 12.90
CA PHE A 67 9.62 0.13 12.02
C PHE A 67 9.45 0.92 10.73
N VAL A 68 10.44 1.69 10.34
CA VAL A 68 10.41 2.55 9.15
C VAL A 68 11.57 2.21 8.21
N ALA A 69 11.26 1.90 6.96
CA ALA A 69 12.27 1.75 5.91
C ALA A 69 12.76 3.13 5.46
N ASP A 70 13.97 3.48 5.86
CA ASP A 70 14.68 4.69 5.47
C ASP A 70 15.48 4.39 4.20
N SER A 71 14.78 4.43 3.07
CA SER A 71 15.10 3.73 1.84
C SER A 71 16.43 4.16 1.21
N ARG A 72 16.69 5.47 1.07
CA ARG A 72 17.94 5.95 0.47
C ARG A 72 19.13 5.86 1.44
N ASN A 73 18.86 5.84 2.73
CA ASN A 73 19.90 5.60 3.75
C ASN A 73 20.20 4.11 3.93
N GLY A 74 19.46 3.21 3.28
CA GLY A 74 19.69 1.76 3.29
C GLY A 74 19.57 1.15 4.68
N ARG A 75 18.64 1.62 5.51
CA ARG A 75 18.47 1.20 6.91
C ARG A 75 17.00 1.08 7.30
N ILE A 76 16.77 0.41 8.42
CA ILE A 76 15.50 0.42 9.14
C ILE A 76 15.70 1.22 10.42
N GLN A 77 14.81 2.14 10.73
CA GLN A 77 14.77 2.85 12.00
C GLN A 77 13.56 2.41 12.81
N VAL A 78 13.71 2.33 14.12
CA VAL A 78 12.65 1.88 15.05
C VAL A 78 12.38 2.97 16.07
N PHE A 79 11.09 3.25 16.26
CA PHE A 79 10.57 4.28 17.14
C PHE A 79 9.53 3.68 18.09
N ASP A 80 9.23 4.35 19.19
CA ASP A 80 8.00 4.12 19.92
C ASP A 80 6.80 4.82 19.23
N PHE A 81 5.60 4.64 19.80
CA PHE A 81 4.37 5.25 19.24
C PHE A 81 4.33 6.79 19.39
N ASP A 82 5.21 7.38 20.16
CA ASP A 82 5.32 8.83 20.32
C ASP A 82 6.43 9.45 19.44
N GLY A 83 7.09 8.58 18.65
CA GLY A 83 8.11 8.99 17.67
C GLY A 83 9.51 9.14 18.26
N HIS A 84 9.75 8.66 19.50
CA HIS A 84 11.10 8.65 20.06
C HIS A 84 11.93 7.53 19.42
N PHE A 85 13.08 7.90 18.90
CA PHE A 85 14.03 6.94 18.32
C PHE A 85 14.49 5.91 19.34
N ARG A 86 14.45 4.64 18.99
CA ARG A 86 14.90 3.52 19.83
C ARG A 86 16.20 2.91 19.32
N ARG A 87 16.28 2.55 18.06
CA ARG A 87 17.43 1.91 17.42
C ARG A 87 17.32 1.96 15.90
N GLN A 88 18.40 1.60 15.25
CA GLN A 88 18.43 1.37 13.80
C GLN A 88 19.31 0.18 13.45
N PHE A 89 19.10 -0.41 12.29
CA PHE A 89 19.91 -1.48 11.73
C PHE A 89 19.86 -1.48 10.20
N GLY A 90 20.77 -2.21 9.59
CA GLY A 90 21.00 -2.17 8.15
C GLY A 90 21.99 -1.06 7.77
N THR A 91 22.70 -1.30 6.70
CA THR A 91 23.59 -0.34 6.02
C THR A 91 23.45 -0.54 4.52
N PRO A 92 23.74 0.46 3.67
CA PRO A 92 23.70 0.29 2.23
C PRO A 92 24.61 -0.83 1.74
N GLY A 93 24.07 -1.74 0.91
CA GLY A 93 24.85 -2.81 0.31
C GLY A 93 24.04 -4.05 -0.07
N LYS A 94 24.77 -5.17 -0.34
CA LYS A 94 24.19 -6.43 -0.83
C LYS A 94 24.42 -7.63 0.09
N ASP A 95 25.30 -7.50 1.08
CA ASP A 95 25.58 -8.59 2.01
C ASP A 95 24.42 -8.82 2.99
N SER A 96 24.49 -9.89 3.77
CA SER A 96 23.54 -10.13 4.84
C SER A 96 23.61 -9.01 5.88
N GLY A 97 22.44 -8.45 6.23
CA GLY A 97 22.35 -7.27 7.10
C GLY A 97 22.51 -5.93 6.39
N GLN A 98 22.94 -5.91 5.13
CA GLN A 98 22.94 -4.72 4.29
C GLN A 98 21.66 -4.63 3.46
N LEU A 99 21.23 -3.42 3.13
CA LEU A 99 19.96 -3.16 2.46
C LEU A 99 20.16 -2.34 1.17
N GLY A 100 19.61 -2.85 0.06
CA GLY A 100 19.58 -2.17 -1.24
C GLY A 100 18.21 -1.57 -1.51
N ARG A 101 17.94 -0.36 -1.01
CA ARG A 101 16.67 0.32 -1.11
C ARG A 101 15.51 -0.51 -0.54
N PRO A 102 15.43 -0.65 0.81
CA PRO A 102 14.29 -1.30 1.44
C PRO A 102 13.01 -0.56 1.08
N MET A 103 11.97 -1.31 0.69
CA MET A 103 10.68 -0.76 0.33
C MET A 103 9.67 -1.05 1.45
N ASN A 104 8.80 -2.01 1.28
CA ASN A 104 7.79 -2.29 2.28
C ASN A 104 8.24 -3.34 3.29
N LEU A 105 7.62 -3.28 4.46
CA LEU A 105 7.93 -4.08 5.64
C LEU A 105 6.70 -4.87 6.08
N THR A 106 6.92 -6.05 6.62
CA THR A 106 5.89 -6.75 7.40
C THR A 106 6.51 -7.47 8.59
N VAL A 107 5.78 -7.52 9.70
CA VAL A 107 6.19 -8.27 10.89
C VAL A 107 5.31 -9.51 11.01
N HIS A 108 5.94 -10.66 11.27
CA HIS A 108 5.25 -11.91 11.54
C HIS A 108 6.06 -12.79 12.48
N ASN A 109 5.43 -13.27 13.56
CA ASN A 109 6.04 -14.18 14.54
C ASN A 109 7.42 -13.70 15.07
N GLY A 110 7.55 -12.40 15.38
CA GLY A 110 8.79 -11.83 15.92
C GLY A 110 9.90 -11.64 14.90
N GLU A 111 9.60 -11.75 13.61
CA GLU A 111 10.52 -11.47 12.51
C GLU A 111 10.03 -10.31 11.65
N LEU A 112 10.95 -9.48 11.18
CA LEU A 112 10.73 -8.41 10.23
C LEU A 112 11.18 -8.87 8.83
N TYR A 113 10.27 -8.86 7.90
CA TYR A 113 10.50 -9.15 6.48
C TYR A 113 10.60 -7.83 5.72
N VAL A 114 11.66 -7.67 4.95
CA VAL A 114 12.00 -6.44 4.21
C VAL A 114 12.09 -6.77 2.72
N ALA A 115 11.24 -6.13 1.91
CA ALA A 115 11.37 -6.19 0.46
C ALA A 115 12.47 -5.23 0.01
N GLU A 116 13.49 -5.74 -0.70
CA GLU A 116 14.63 -4.97 -1.17
C GLU A 116 14.58 -4.78 -2.68
N TYR A 117 14.24 -3.56 -3.09
CA TYR A 117 14.01 -3.20 -4.50
C TYR A 117 15.24 -3.37 -5.38
N PHE A 118 16.43 -2.93 -4.93
CA PHE A 118 17.65 -3.01 -5.73
C PHE A 118 18.43 -4.32 -5.59
N ASN A 119 18.12 -5.11 -4.57
CA ASN A 119 18.78 -6.39 -4.35
C ASN A 119 17.91 -7.58 -4.81
N ASP A 120 16.72 -7.33 -5.33
CA ASP A 120 15.81 -8.33 -5.89
C ASP A 120 15.55 -9.52 -4.94
N ARG A 121 15.33 -9.23 -3.64
CA ARG A 121 15.18 -10.24 -2.60
C ARG A 121 14.28 -9.78 -1.46
N ILE A 122 13.89 -10.72 -0.62
CA ILE A 122 13.32 -10.45 0.70
C ILE A 122 14.41 -10.79 1.73
N GLN A 123 14.75 -9.85 2.61
CA GLN A 123 15.63 -10.11 3.72
C GLN A 123 14.83 -10.14 5.03
N VAL A 124 15.16 -11.10 5.89
CA VAL A 124 14.47 -11.30 7.17
C VAL A 124 15.40 -11.00 8.32
N PHE A 125 14.91 -10.21 9.27
CA PHE A 125 15.62 -9.82 10.49
C PHE A 125 14.79 -10.27 11.72
N SER A 126 15.45 -10.41 12.86
CA SER A 126 14.77 -10.33 14.15
C SER A 126 14.34 -8.88 14.41
N LEU A 127 13.44 -8.66 15.37
CA LEU A 127 12.98 -7.31 15.68
C LEU A 127 14.07 -6.41 16.29
N ASP A 128 15.12 -7.00 16.88
CA ASP A 128 16.32 -6.28 17.34
C ASP A 128 17.32 -5.95 16.22
N GLY A 129 17.06 -6.41 14.98
CA GLY A 129 17.82 -6.07 13.78
C GLY A 129 18.89 -7.09 13.38
N ALA A 130 18.97 -8.27 14.02
CA ALA A 130 19.91 -9.29 13.58
C ALA A 130 19.42 -9.96 12.28
N PRO A 131 20.26 -10.04 11.22
CA PRO A 131 19.89 -10.70 9.99
C PRO A 131 19.70 -12.21 10.20
N ARG A 132 18.64 -12.78 9.65
CA ARG A 132 18.26 -14.18 9.81
C ARG A 132 18.44 -15.00 8.53
N ARG A 133 17.83 -14.56 7.43
CA ARG A 133 17.88 -15.24 6.14
C ARG A 133 17.54 -14.31 4.98
N ILE A 134 17.90 -14.74 3.79
CA ILE A 134 17.58 -14.10 2.51
C ILE A 134 16.69 -15.08 1.72
N ILE A 135 15.66 -14.56 1.07
CA ILE A 135 14.70 -15.31 0.25
C ILE A 135 14.65 -14.67 -1.13
N GLY A 136 14.82 -15.50 -2.17
CA GLY A 136 14.81 -15.07 -3.56
C GLY A 136 16.16 -14.52 -4.03
N LYS A 137 16.20 -14.18 -5.28
CA LYS A 137 17.34 -13.60 -6.02
C LYS A 137 16.83 -12.91 -7.27
N SER A 138 17.69 -12.14 -7.93
CA SER A 138 17.37 -11.48 -9.20
C SER A 138 16.96 -12.46 -10.29
N GLY A 139 15.89 -12.13 -11.02
CA GLY A 139 15.42 -12.88 -12.16
C GLY A 139 13.91 -12.82 -12.38
N ASN A 140 13.42 -13.69 -13.26
CA ASN A 140 12.02 -13.76 -13.66
C ASN A 140 11.42 -15.19 -13.53
N GLY A 141 12.21 -16.16 -13.09
CA GLY A 141 11.78 -17.52 -12.83
C GLY A 141 10.96 -17.65 -11.52
N PRO A 142 10.48 -18.85 -11.20
CA PRO A 142 9.83 -19.15 -9.93
C PRO A 142 10.76 -18.92 -8.73
N GLY A 143 10.35 -18.08 -7.77
CA GLY A 143 11.15 -17.71 -6.60
C GLY A 143 12.26 -16.70 -6.87
N GLU A 144 12.34 -16.17 -8.10
CA GLU A 144 13.20 -15.04 -8.46
C GLU A 144 12.37 -13.76 -8.51
N PHE A 145 12.99 -12.60 -8.29
CA PHE A 145 12.32 -11.30 -8.25
C PHE A 145 13.01 -10.27 -9.14
N ASN A 146 12.24 -9.26 -9.52
CA ASN A 146 12.74 -8.05 -10.15
C ASN A 146 12.08 -6.85 -9.46
N ALA A 147 12.84 -6.21 -8.58
CA ALA A 147 12.41 -5.09 -7.75
C ALA A 147 11.14 -5.40 -6.91
N PRO A 148 11.17 -6.36 -5.95
CA PRO A 148 10.01 -6.64 -5.13
C PRO A 148 9.60 -5.41 -4.31
N GLY A 149 8.32 -5.01 -4.46
CA GLY A 149 7.77 -3.81 -3.81
C GLY A 149 7.27 -4.07 -2.39
N GLY A 150 6.75 -5.26 -2.11
CA GLY A 150 6.20 -5.61 -0.80
C GLY A 150 6.08 -7.10 -0.57
N VAL A 151 6.00 -7.46 0.71
CA VAL A 151 5.86 -8.84 1.18
C VAL A 151 4.81 -8.89 2.30
N ALA A 152 4.00 -9.95 2.31
CA ALA A 152 3.10 -10.29 3.40
C ALA A 152 3.17 -11.77 3.73
N ILE A 153 2.85 -12.14 4.96
CA ILE A 153 2.91 -13.52 5.43
C ILE A 153 1.49 -14.01 5.69
N ALA A 154 1.12 -15.08 5.01
CA ALA A 154 -0.17 -15.72 5.21
C ALA A 154 -0.22 -16.47 6.57
N PRO A 155 -1.41 -16.76 7.13
CA PRO A 155 -1.55 -17.45 8.41
C PRO A 155 -0.86 -18.83 8.47
N ASN A 156 -0.65 -19.48 7.33
CA ASN A 156 0.08 -20.75 7.24
C ASN A 156 1.61 -20.58 7.09
N GLY A 157 2.13 -19.34 7.19
CA GLY A 157 3.56 -19.03 7.07
C GLY A 157 4.07 -18.88 5.64
N ASP A 158 3.23 -19.00 4.61
CA ASP A 158 3.64 -18.75 3.23
C ASP A 158 3.82 -17.24 2.99
N LEU A 159 4.82 -16.88 2.19
CA LEU A 159 5.06 -15.51 1.76
C LEU A 159 4.23 -15.21 0.50
N LEU A 160 3.65 -14.01 0.45
CA LEU A 160 3.13 -13.39 -0.75
C LEU A 160 4.03 -12.19 -1.08
N VAL A 161 4.57 -12.12 -2.29
CA VAL A 161 5.51 -11.08 -2.71
C VAL A 161 4.99 -10.38 -3.96
N ALA A 162 4.83 -9.07 -3.88
CA ALA A 162 4.56 -8.22 -5.04
C ALA A 162 5.86 -8.00 -5.82
N ASP A 163 5.97 -8.65 -6.97
CA ASP A 163 7.15 -8.69 -7.83
C ASP A 163 7.00 -7.68 -8.96
N PHE A 164 7.35 -6.43 -8.65
CA PHE A 164 6.95 -5.21 -9.33
C PHE A 164 7.23 -5.21 -10.84
N TYR A 165 8.49 -5.34 -11.28
CA TYR A 165 8.83 -5.35 -12.70
C TYR A 165 8.46 -6.66 -13.41
N ASN A 166 8.28 -7.74 -12.65
CA ASN A 166 7.80 -9.00 -13.24
C ASN A 166 6.26 -9.03 -13.39
N GLN A 167 5.54 -7.97 -13.01
CA GLN A 167 4.09 -7.84 -13.21
C GLN A 167 3.27 -8.96 -12.55
N ARG A 168 3.71 -9.47 -11.40
CA ARG A 168 3.11 -10.63 -10.76
C ARG A 168 3.13 -10.53 -9.23
N VAL A 169 2.32 -11.36 -8.60
CA VAL A 169 2.45 -11.70 -7.18
C VAL A 169 2.84 -13.17 -7.09
N GLN A 170 3.85 -13.50 -6.32
CA GLN A 170 4.28 -14.87 -6.08
C GLN A 170 3.92 -15.33 -4.65
N ARG A 171 3.52 -16.58 -4.51
CA ARG A 171 3.42 -17.29 -3.23
C ARG A 171 4.58 -18.24 -3.08
N LEU A 172 5.28 -18.13 -1.97
CA LEU A 172 6.42 -18.97 -1.62
C LEU A 172 6.19 -19.59 -0.24
N LYS A 173 6.79 -20.74 0.01
CA LYS A 173 6.93 -21.29 1.36
C LYS A 173 7.88 -20.43 2.20
N SER A 174 7.85 -20.55 3.52
CA SER A 174 8.77 -19.85 4.44
C SER A 174 10.25 -20.09 4.15
N ASN A 175 10.58 -21.20 3.49
CA ASN A 175 11.94 -21.52 3.05
C ASN A 175 12.29 -20.97 1.65
N GLY A 176 11.40 -20.20 1.02
CA GLY A 176 11.58 -19.62 -0.32
C GLY A 176 11.17 -20.51 -1.49
N SER A 177 10.69 -21.74 -1.26
CA SER A 177 10.23 -22.61 -2.34
C SER A 177 8.95 -22.06 -2.99
N PHE A 178 8.95 -21.96 -4.31
CA PHE A 178 7.81 -21.48 -5.09
C PHE A 178 6.59 -22.39 -4.95
N VAL A 179 5.42 -21.76 -4.78
CA VAL A 179 4.12 -22.44 -4.73
C VAL A 179 3.30 -22.14 -5.97
N ARG A 180 3.06 -20.86 -6.24
CA ARG A 180 2.29 -20.39 -7.41
C ARG A 180 2.46 -18.90 -7.61
N GLN A 181 1.94 -18.40 -8.74
CA GLN A 181 1.87 -16.95 -9.03
C GLN A 181 0.51 -16.55 -9.58
N TRP A 182 0.23 -15.25 -9.52
CA TRP A 182 -0.84 -14.51 -10.17
C TRP A 182 -0.21 -13.44 -11.04
N GLY A 183 -0.83 -13.11 -12.16
CA GLY A 183 -0.25 -12.27 -13.19
C GLY A 183 0.64 -13.07 -14.15
N SER A 184 0.95 -12.47 -15.28
CA SER A 184 1.79 -13.05 -16.33
C SER A 184 3.15 -12.37 -16.33
N THR A 185 4.22 -13.12 -16.06
CA THR A 185 5.57 -12.60 -15.90
C THR A 185 5.97 -11.66 -17.06
N GLY A 186 6.27 -10.40 -16.71
CA GLY A 186 6.67 -9.36 -17.65
C GLY A 186 5.54 -8.78 -18.52
N GLN A 187 4.29 -9.19 -18.32
CA GLN A 187 3.13 -8.72 -19.09
C GLN A 187 2.20 -7.86 -18.24
N ILE A 188 2.01 -6.62 -18.65
CA ILE A 188 1.03 -5.72 -18.05
C ILE A 188 -0.38 -6.15 -18.48
N GLY A 189 -1.32 -6.18 -17.54
CA GLY A 189 -2.70 -6.48 -17.81
C GLY A 189 -3.69 -5.73 -16.91
N ILE A 190 -4.93 -5.60 -17.37
CA ILE A 190 -6.02 -4.86 -16.69
C ILE A 190 -7.17 -5.76 -16.21
N TRP A 191 -7.19 -7.03 -16.61
CA TRP A 191 -8.24 -7.95 -16.22
C TRP A 191 -8.04 -8.47 -14.80
N ALA A 192 -9.02 -9.20 -14.29
CA ALA A 192 -8.95 -9.83 -12.97
C ALA A 192 -7.77 -10.82 -12.88
N GLY A 193 -6.93 -10.67 -11.86
CA GLY A 193 -5.73 -11.48 -11.69
C GLY A 193 -4.53 -11.08 -12.53
N GLU A 194 -4.65 -10.07 -13.38
CA GLU A 194 -3.54 -9.42 -14.07
C GLU A 194 -3.12 -8.14 -13.35
N PHE A 195 -1.87 -7.72 -13.52
CA PHE A 195 -1.32 -6.57 -12.81
C PHE A 195 -0.59 -5.60 -13.73
N ASN A 196 -0.48 -4.37 -13.24
CA ASN A 196 0.34 -3.31 -13.82
C ASN A 196 1.16 -2.70 -12.68
N TYR A 197 2.40 -3.17 -12.54
CA TYR A 197 3.32 -2.81 -11.46
C TYR A 197 2.68 -2.99 -10.07
N PRO A 198 2.43 -4.24 -9.61
CA PRO A 198 1.93 -4.49 -8.25
C PRO A 198 2.96 -4.02 -7.23
N THR A 199 2.56 -3.07 -6.39
CA THR A 199 3.47 -2.37 -5.47
C THR A 199 3.56 -3.04 -4.11
N ASN A 200 2.44 -3.59 -3.63
CA ASN A 200 2.35 -4.16 -2.30
C ASN A 200 1.27 -5.24 -2.21
N VAL A 201 1.36 -6.07 -1.18
CA VAL A 201 0.38 -7.10 -0.83
C VAL A 201 0.18 -7.13 0.68
N ALA A 202 -1.06 -7.35 1.12
CA ALA A 202 -1.42 -7.58 2.52
C ALA A 202 -2.31 -8.82 2.65
N VAL A 203 -2.25 -9.49 3.80
CA VAL A 203 -3.02 -10.71 4.08
C VAL A 203 -3.79 -10.54 5.38
N SER A 204 -5.09 -10.83 5.37
CA SER A 204 -5.93 -10.85 6.56
C SER A 204 -5.82 -12.17 7.34
N LEU A 205 -6.34 -12.17 8.56
CA LEU A 205 -6.27 -13.33 9.47
C LEU A 205 -6.97 -14.57 8.92
N ASP A 206 -7.96 -14.41 8.04
CA ASP A 206 -8.63 -15.52 7.35
C ASP A 206 -7.85 -16.04 6.11
N GLY A 207 -6.73 -15.36 5.78
CA GLY A 207 -5.88 -15.68 4.64
C GLY A 207 -6.31 -15.04 3.32
N THR A 208 -7.38 -14.24 3.30
CA THR A 208 -7.73 -13.38 2.15
C THR A 208 -6.57 -12.38 1.93
N PHE A 209 -6.13 -12.22 0.69
CA PHE A 209 -5.07 -11.27 0.41
C PHE A 209 -5.48 -10.20 -0.59
N TYR A 210 -4.89 -9.03 -0.41
CA TYR A 210 -5.18 -7.81 -1.15
C TYR A 210 -3.90 -7.30 -1.81
N VAL A 211 -4.00 -6.97 -3.09
CA VAL A 211 -2.86 -6.50 -3.90
C VAL A 211 -3.09 -5.05 -4.31
N ALA A 212 -2.15 -4.19 -3.98
CA ALA A 212 -2.05 -2.85 -4.55
C ALA A 212 -1.56 -2.97 -5.99
N ASP A 213 -2.46 -2.88 -6.94
CA ASP A 213 -2.18 -2.94 -8.38
C ASP A 213 -1.91 -1.51 -8.87
N GLY A 214 -0.69 -1.03 -8.56
CA GLY A 214 -0.34 0.38 -8.46
C GLY A 214 -0.70 1.21 -9.67
N TYR A 215 -0.26 0.80 -10.85
CA TYR A 215 -0.48 1.54 -12.10
C TYR A 215 -1.79 1.17 -12.82
N ASN A 216 -2.59 0.28 -12.23
CA ASN A 216 -4.00 0.09 -12.59
C ASN A 216 -4.95 0.88 -11.67
N ASP A 217 -4.41 1.69 -10.75
CA ASP A 217 -5.19 2.54 -9.83
C ASP A 217 -6.28 1.78 -9.08
N ARG A 218 -5.97 0.55 -8.62
CA ARG A 218 -6.94 -0.34 -8.00
C ARG A 218 -6.33 -1.26 -6.95
N ILE A 219 -7.21 -1.85 -6.15
CA ILE A 219 -6.89 -2.98 -5.28
C ILE A 219 -7.61 -4.21 -5.82
N GLN A 220 -6.96 -5.36 -5.79
CA GLN A 220 -7.56 -6.65 -6.10
C GLN A 220 -7.52 -7.56 -4.86
N ALA A 221 -8.63 -8.25 -4.56
CA ALA A 221 -8.75 -9.20 -3.47
C ALA A 221 -8.86 -10.63 -3.99
N PHE A 222 -8.19 -11.53 -3.29
CA PHE A 222 -8.14 -12.96 -3.59
C PHE A 222 -8.40 -13.79 -2.33
N SER A 223 -9.05 -14.94 -2.49
CA SER A 223 -9.27 -15.89 -1.41
C SER A 223 -7.95 -16.54 -0.94
N PRO A 224 -7.94 -17.20 0.23
CA PRO A 224 -6.74 -17.92 0.74
C PRO A 224 -6.16 -18.94 -0.24
N ASN A 225 -7.00 -19.58 -1.04
CA ASN A 225 -6.56 -20.52 -2.09
C ASN A 225 -6.29 -19.84 -3.44
N GLY A 226 -6.38 -18.49 -3.49
CA GLY A 226 -5.96 -17.66 -4.61
C GLY A 226 -6.96 -17.51 -5.75
N ALA A 227 -8.25 -17.78 -5.52
CA ALA A 227 -9.29 -17.41 -6.45
C ALA A 227 -9.53 -15.89 -6.37
N PHE A 228 -9.70 -15.22 -7.52
CA PHE A 228 -10.09 -13.82 -7.57
C PHE A 228 -11.48 -13.65 -6.91
N LEU A 229 -11.60 -12.66 -6.04
CA LEU A 229 -12.85 -12.32 -5.37
C LEU A 229 -13.46 -11.04 -5.94
N ARG A 230 -12.71 -9.96 -5.93
CA ARG A 230 -13.17 -8.61 -6.34
C ARG A 230 -12.03 -7.65 -6.61
N LYS A 231 -12.37 -6.52 -7.22
CA LYS A 231 -11.46 -5.39 -7.38
C LYS A 231 -12.23 -4.08 -7.20
N TRP A 232 -11.54 -3.03 -6.75
CA TRP A 232 -12.10 -1.68 -6.62
C TRP A 232 -11.03 -0.62 -6.83
N GLY A 233 -11.47 0.61 -7.15
CA GLY A 233 -10.61 1.74 -7.48
C GLY A 233 -11.10 2.41 -8.76
N GLY A 234 -11.86 3.50 -8.65
CA GLY A 234 -12.46 4.18 -9.79
C GLY A 234 -13.51 3.37 -10.56
N PRO A 235 -14.00 3.89 -11.69
CA PRO A 235 -15.00 3.22 -12.51
C PRO A 235 -14.51 1.87 -13.02
N PHE A 236 -15.27 0.81 -12.71
CA PHE A 236 -14.99 -0.57 -13.12
C PHE A 236 -13.63 -1.13 -12.64
N ALA A 237 -12.87 -0.36 -11.83
CA ALA A 237 -11.48 -0.65 -11.46
C ALA A 237 -10.61 -1.03 -12.68
N MET A 238 -10.60 -0.17 -13.68
CA MET A 238 -9.95 -0.38 -14.98
C MET A 238 -9.00 0.76 -15.35
N ASN A 239 -8.08 1.12 -14.43
CA ASN A 239 -7.07 2.16 -14.67
C ASN A 239 -7.68 3.53 -15.03
N ILE A 240 -8.72 3.91 -14.31
CA ILE A 240 -9.33 5.24 -14.40
C ILE A 240 -9.02 5.96 -13.08
N PHE A 241 -7.96 6.77 -13.10
CA PHE A 241 -7.53 7.52 -11.93
C PHE A 241 -8.43 8.74 -11.64
N GLY A 242 -8.41 9.21 -10.40
CA GLY A 242 -9.12 10.44 -10.03
C GLY A 242 -9.00 10.79 -8.55
N PRO A 243 -9.36 12.02 -8.18
CA PRO A 243 -9.25 12.53 -6.81
C PRO A 243 -10.46 12.15 -5.93
N PHE A 244 -11.43 11.44 -6.46
CA PHE A 244 -12.69 11.15 -5.78
C PHE A 244 -12.54 10.04 -4.75
N ASN A 245 -13.44 10.00 -3.77
CA ASN A 245 -13.51 8.91 -2.81
C ASN A 245 -13.68 7.56 -3.52
N GLY A 246 -12.93 6.55 -3.07
CA GLY A 246 -12.94 5.22 -3.67
C GLY A 246 -12.12 5.10 -4.97
N TRP A 247 -11.62 6.22 -5.53
CA TRP A 247 -10.73 6.22 -6.69
C TRP A 247 -9.29 6.41 -6.22
N PHE A 248 -8.35 6.00 -7.04
CA PHE A 248 -6.92 6.17 -6.76
C PHE A 248 -6.21 6.92 -7.88
N ALA A 249 -5.05 7.48 -7.54
CA ALA A 249 -4.01 7.87 -8.45
C ALA A 249 -2.71 7.25 -7.91
N THR A 250 -2.41 6.07 -8.35
CA THR A 250 -1.36 5.15 -7.92
C THR A 250 -1.49 4.68 -6.47
N VAL A 251 -1.91 3.43 -6.29
CA VAL A 251 -1.92 2.76 -4.98
C VAL A 251 -0.52 2.21 -4.71
N THR A 252 0.14 2.67 -3.64
CA THR A 252 1.51 2.22 -3.33
C THR A 252 1.57 1.20 -2.19
N CYS A 253 0.64 1.26 -1.24
CA CYS A 253 0.61 0.34 -0.11
C CYS A 253 -0.83 -0.05 0.22
N VAL A 254 -1.00 -1.28 0.68
CA VAL A 254 -2.19 -1.77 1.37
C VAL A 254 -1.79 -2.39 2.69
N THR A 255 -2.58 -2.16 3.73
CA THR A 255 -2.48 -2.86 5.01
C THR A 255 -3.86 -3.17 5.56
N ILE A 256 -3.95 -4.02 6.57
CA ILE A 256 -5.21 -4.52 7.10
C ILE A 256 -5.21 -4.32 8.61
N ASP A 257 -6.30 -3.75 9.16
CA ASP A 257 -6.49 -3.68 10.60
C ASP A 257 -6.97 -5.02 11.18
N LYS A 258 -7.00 -5.13 12.50
CA LYS A 258 -7.37 -6.37 13.22
C LYS A 258 -8.79 -6.87 12.96
N ILE A 259 -9.67 -6.03 12.41
CA ILE A 259 -11.05 -6.39 12.07
C ILE A 259 -11.27 -6.60 10.57
N GLY A 260 -10.17 -6.51 9.78
CA GLY A 260 -10.16 -6.83 8.37
C GLY A 260 -10.36 -5.63 7.43
N ASN A 261 -10.48 -4.40 7.93
CA ASN A 261 -10.56 -3.23 7.04
C ASN A 261 -9.23 -3.00 6.32
N VAL A 262 -9.33 -2.58 5.08
CA VAL A 262 -8.20 -2.33 4.18
C VAL A 262 -7.88 -0.85 4.15
N PHE A 263 -6.66 -0.49 4.52
CA PHE A 263 -6.11 0.85 4.36
C PHE A 263 -5.21 0.88 3.15
N ALA A 264 -5.33 1.93 2.35
CA ALA A 264 -4.55 2.08 1.12
C ALA A 264 -4.02 3.50 0.98
N THR A 265 -2.75 3.61 0.62
CA THR A 265 -2.15 4.90 0.26
C THR A 265 -2.51 5.25 -1.17
N ASP A 266 -2.93 6.49 -1.35
CA ASP A 266 -3.33 7.08 -2.63
C ASP A 266 -2.31 8.17 -2.97
N PHE A 267 -1.20 7.74 -3.58
CA PHE A 267 0.08 8.45 -3.64
C PHE A 267 -0.03 9.86 -4.25
N TYR A 268 -0.54 9.98 -5.47
CA TYR A 268 -0.64 11.28 -6.14
C TYR A 268 -1.85 12.11 -5.68
N ASN A 269 -2.79 11.49 -4.95
CA ASN A 269 -3.87 12.23 -4.28
C ASN A 269 -3.50 12.64 -2.84
N HIS A 270 -2.30 12.30 -2.36
CA HIS A 270 -1.74 12.75 -1.08
C HIS A 270 -2.63 12.41 0.12
N ARG A 271 -3.19 11.20 0.15
CA ARG A 271 -4.12 10.75 1.20
C ARG A 271 -4.03 9.25 1.46
N ILE A 272 -4.70 8.83 2.50
CA ILE A 272 -4.97 7.43 2.81
C ILE A 272 -6.47 7.21 2.74
N GLN A 273 -6.89 6.08 2.20
CA GLN A 273 -8.29 5.65 2.13
C GLN A 273 -8.49 4.36 2.90
N LYS A 274 -9.64 4.23 3.59
CA LYS A 274 -10.06 3.05 4.33
C LYS A 274 -11.28 2.42 3.65
N PHE A 275 -11.26 1.10 3.54
CA PHE A 275 -12.32 0.29 2.94
C PHE A 275 -12.68 -0.87 3.88
N SER A 276 -13.91 -1.36 3.77
CA SER A 276 -14.27 -2.65 4.35
C SER A 276 -13.54 -3.81 3.61
N PRO A 277 -13.53 -5.03 4.16
CA PRO A 277 -13.00 -6.21 3.48
C PRO A 277 -13.63 -6.45 2.10
N ASP A 278 -14.86 -5.96 1.91
CA ASP A 278 -15.60 -6.06 0.65
C ASP A 278 -15.31 -4.94 -0.35
N GLY A 279 -14.38 -4.03 -0.02
CA GLY A 279 -13.99 -2.91 -0.88
C GLY A 279 -14.96 -1.73 -0.84
N VAL A 280 -15.88 -1.68 0.14
CA VAL A 280 -16.75 -0.53 0.36
C VAL A 280 -15.94 0.60 1.00
N PHE A 281 -15.94 1.78 0.38
CA PHE A 281 -15.28 2.96 0.94
C PHE A 281 -15.89 3.34 2.29
N LEU A 282 -15.04 3.56 3.29
CA LEU A 282 -15.42 3.92 4.66
C LEU A 282 -15.04 5.36 4.99
N SER A 283 -13.78 5.73 4.81
CA SER A 283 -13.28 7.09 5.07
C SER A 283 -11.98 7.37 4.34
N SER A 284 -11.55 8.64 4.32
CA SER A 284 -10.23 9.05 3.84
C SER A 284 -9.69 10.20 4.69
N PHE A 285 -8.37 10.33 4.75
CA PHE A 285 -7.69 11.38 5.50
C PHE A 285 -6.37 11.76 4.87
N GLY A 286 -5.88 12.95 5.22
CA GLY A 286 -4.73 13.58 4.58
C GLY A 286 -5.12 14.44 3.39
N THR A 287 -4.32 15.48 3.16
CA THR A 287 -4.42 16.41 2.04
C THR A 287 -3.02 16.78 1.56
N LYS A 288 -2.90 17.36 0.36
CA LYS A 288 -1.60 17.76 -0.18
C LYS A 288 -0.97 18.90 0.63
N GLY A 289 0.30 18.73 1.02
CA GLY A 289 1.09 19.79 1.67
C GLY A 289 2.18 19.27 2.58
N SER A 290 2.72 20.17 3.43
CA SER A 290 3.77 19.87 4.41
C SER A 290 3.39 20.21 5.87
N GLY A 291 2.20 20.76 6.08
CA GLY A 291 1.66 21.04 7.41
C GLY A 291 1.19 19.77 8.14
N ASN A 292 0.69 19.93 9.34
CA ASN A 292 0.10 18.86 10.14
C ASN A 292 -1.12 18.25 9.42
N GLY A 293 -1.12 16.92 9.25
CA GLY A 293 -2.19 16.22 8.55
C GLY A 293 -2.18 16.40 7.02
N GLN A 294 -1.05 16.84 6.46
CA GLN A 294 -0.84 16.98 5.04
C GLN A 294 0.30 16.07 4.58
N PHE A 295 0.14 15.42 3.45
CA PHE A 295 1.15 14.56 2.84
C PHE A 295 1.76 15.20 1.58
N GLN A 296 3.06 14.98 1.42
CA GLN A 296 3.72 15.09 0.12
C GLN A 296 4.00 13.65 -0.37
N HIS A 297 2.95 12.99 -0.86
CA HIS A 297 2.92 11.60 -1.27
C HIS A 297 2.94 10.60 -0.09
N ALA A 298 1.77 10.24 0.45
CA ALA A 298 1.63 9.11 1.35
C ALA A 298 2.01 7.81 0.62
N ILE A 299 3.07 7.12 1.08
CA ILE A 299 3.62 5.96 0.36
C ILE A 299 3.36 4.64 1.06
N ALA A 300 3.35 4.61 2.37
CA ALA A 300 3.09 3.43 3.17
C ALA A 300 2.25 3.75 4.40
N VAL A 301 1.49 2.77 4.87
CA VAL A 301 0.61 2.87 6.03
C VAL A 301 0.65 1.58 6.85
N ALA A 302 0.66 1.71 8.17
CA ALA A 302 0.52 0.61 9.11
C ALA A 302 -0.53 0.96 10.17
N VAL A 303 -1.25 -0.04 10.66
CA VAL A 303 -2.28 0.11 11.67
C VAL A 303 -1.95 -0.74 12.87
N ALA A 304 -1.90 -0.12 14.04
CA ALA A 304 -1.69 -0.82 15.31
C ALA A 304 -3.00 -1.46 15.82
N ASP A 305 -2.88 -2.38 16.79
CA ASP A 305 -4.01 -3.12 17.34
C ASP A 305 -5.04 -2.24 18.04
N ASP A 306 -4.64 -1.07 18.54
CA ASP A 306 -5.53 -0.08 19.15
C ASP A 306 -6.23 0.84 18.12
N GLY A 307 -5.96 0.65 16.84
CA GLY A 307 -6.48 1.45 15.72
C GLY A 307 -5.67 2.70 15.41
N THR A 308 -4.54 2.93 16.07
CA THR A 308 -3.60 4.00 15.71
C THR A 308 -3.01 3.72 14.34
N VAL A 309 -2.99 4.74 13.49
CA VAL A 309 -2.46 4.64 12.12
C VAL A 309 -1.16 5.43 12.03
N PHE A 310 -0.14 4.80 11.46
CA PHE A 310 1.14 5.41 11.12
C PHE A 310 1.33 5.43 9.61
N ALA A 311 1.76 6.56 9.08
CA ALA A 311 1.94 6.76 7.65
C ALA A 311 3.32 7.32 7.32
N ALA A 312 3.99 6.74 6.33
CA ALA A 312 5.21 7.29 5.78
C ALA A 312 4.87 8.37 4.74
N ASP A 313 5.30 9.58 5.00
CA ASP A 313 5.15 10.77 4.17
C ASP A 313 6.44 10.98 3.36
N PHE A 314 6.50 10.36 2.20
CA PHE A 314 7.69 10.20 1.37
C PHE A 314 8.38 11.53 1.06
N GLY A 315 7.65 12.49 0.52
CA GLY A 315 8.23 13.76 0.07
C GLY A 315 8.56 14.73 1.22
N ASN A 316 7.90 14.59 2.38
CA ASN A 316 8.22 15.39 3.57
C ASN A 316 9.24 14.71 4.48
N ASN A 317 9.70 13.49 4.16
CA ASN A 317 10.70 12.73 4.93
C ASN A 317 10.33 12.58 6.41
N ARG A 318 9.09 12.18 6.69
CA ARG A 318 8.57 12.05 8.06
C ARG A 318 7.59 10.88 8.17
N VAL A 319 7.25 10.54 9.39
CA VAL A 319 6.11 9.67 9.74
C VAL A 319 5.03 10.52 10.38
N GLU A 320 3.78 10.27 10.03
CA GLU A 320 2.61 10.86 10.66
C GLU A 320 1.80 9.82 11.44
N LYS A 321 1.33 10.21 12.63
CA LYS A 321 0.46 9.44 13.52
C LYS A 321 -0.96 9.99 13.46
N TRP A 322 -1.93 9.09 13.31
CA TRP A 322 -3.33 9.42 13.17
C TRP A 322 -4.21 8.52 14.05
N HIS A 323 -5.38 9.02 14.45
CA HIS A 323 -6.37 8.24 15.16
C HIS A 323 -7.77 8.59 14.69
N GLN A 324 -8.69 7.61 14.70
CA GLN A 324 -10.07 7.85 14.29
C GLN A 324 -10.80 8.63 15.37
N VAL A 325 -11.55 9.67 14.99
CA VAL A 325 -12.41 10.42 15.92
C VAL A 325 -13.51 9.49 16.44
N LYS A 326 -13.72 9.49 17.76
CA LYS A 326 -14.75 8.67 18.41
C LYS A 326 -16.15 9.25 18.21
#